data_245ba97c1e3c91fc79f06aef7ead5cb9
#
_entry.id   245ba97c1e3c91fc79f06aef7ead5cb9
#
_cell.length_a   1.000
_cell.length_b   1.000
_cell.length_c   1.000
_cell.angle_alpha   90.00
_cell.angle_beta   90.00
_cell.angle_gamma   90.00
#
_symmetry.space_group_name_H-M   'P 1'
#
loop_
_entity.id
_entity.type
_entity.pdbx_description
1 polymer ?
#
loop_
_entity_poly.entity_id
_entity_poly.type
_entity_poly.pdbx_seq_one_letter_code
_entity_poly.pdbx_strand_id
1 'polypeptide(L)'
;FTYWSQKAAEDLFHIYQGDFYLDYPPFYLYILFFIGKTAGILGLNSGEALYNVLLKLPSIGADLITAYLLYRLARNKLPGYWPLAVAAMYVFNPAVYINSAAWGQVDSFLVLFLALGFLILDSNRQEFSGIPFAIAVLIKPQGLILLPVVLFMLLKRGDWKVLVKTALCGFITAVILVLPFAVNQEPLWIFKLYMNTAEGYQYVSLNAFNFFSLIGDNLKPDSETFIFFSYKIWGYIFILAMVA
;
A
#
# COMPACT_ATOMS: atom_id res chain seq x y z
N PHE A 1 -5.88 -2.98 -13.64
CA PHE A 1 -6.49 -3.90 -12.63
C PHE A 1 -7.49 -4.87 -13.24
N THR A 2 -8.30 -4.47 -14.25
CA THR A 2 -9.28 -5.38 -14.89
C THR A 2 -8.61 -6.65 -15.40
N TYR A 3 -7.53 -6.51 -16.17
CA TYR A 3 -6.76 -7.65 -16.70
C TYR A 3 -6.20 -8.54 -15.58
N TRP A 4 -5.58 -7.94 -14.57
CA TRP A 4 -5.03 -8.70 -13.43
C TRP A 4 -6.11 -9.40 -12.61
N SER A 5 -7.30 -8.81 -12.45
CA SER A 5 -8.41 -9.47 -11.74
C SER A 5 -8.95 -10.67 -12.51
N GLN A 6 -8.99 -10.61 -13.84
CA GLN A 6 -9.36 -11.74 -14.68
C GLN A 6 -8.31 -12.86 -14.58
N LYS A 7 -7.02 -12.52 -14.69
CA LYS A 7 -5.93 -13.49 -14.55
C LYS A 7 -5.85 -14.11 -13.16
N ALA A 8 -6.03 -13.29 -12.11
CA ALA A 8 -6.12 -13.80 -10.75
C ALA A 8 -7.31 -14.76 -10.58
N ALA A 9 -8.46 -14.47 -11.19
CA ALA A 9 -9.61 -15.34 -11.14
C ALA A 9 -9.41 -16.66 -11.92
N GLU A 10 -8.60 -16.66 -12.97
CA GLU A 10 -8.23 -17.90 -13.71
C GLU A 10 -7.33 -18.78 -12.82
N ASP A 11 -6.19 -18.26 -12.39
CA ASP A 11 -5.23 -18.97 -11.55
C ASP A 11 -4.45 -17.99 -10.66
N LEU A 12 -4.89 -17.85 -9.42
CA LEU A 12 -4.32 -16.88 -8.48
C LEU A 12 -2.85 -17.21 -8.14
N PHE A 13 -2.54 -18.46 -7.88
CA PHE A 13 -1.24 -18.82 -7.29
C PHE A 13 -0.11 -18.93 -8.33
N HIS A 14 -0.44 -19.07 -9.61
CA HIS A 14 0.52 -19.06 -10.71
C HIS A 14 0.55 -17.71 -11.46
N ILE A 15 -0.11 -16.68 -10.96
CA ILE A 15 -0.26 -15.38 -11.65
C ILE A 15 1.09 -14.72 -11.98
N TYR A 16 2.11 -14.88 -11.14
CA TYR A 16 3.46 -14.34 -11.38
C TYR A 16 4.28 -15.12 -12.43
N GLN A 17 3.74 -16.21 -12.94
CA GLN A 17 4.36 -17.01 -14.03
C GLN A 17 3.84 -16.60 -15.41
N GLY A 18 2.84 -15.71 -15.46
CA GLY A 18 2.27 -15.23 -16.71
C GLY A 18 3.23 -14.32 -17.48
N ASP A 19 3.17 -14.40 -18.82
CA ASP A 19 3.93 -13.50 -19.71
C ASP A 19 3.22 -12.14 -19.83
N PHE A 20 3.14 -11.41 -18.71
CA PHE A 20 2.58 -10.06 -18.66
C PHE A 20 3.19 -9.28 -17.48
N TYR A 21 3.15 -7.95 -17.60
CA TYR A 21 3.66 -7.08 -16.56
C TYR A 21 2.76 -7.11 -15.31
N LEU A 22 3.37 -7.49 -14.16
CA LEU A 22 2.72 -7.50 -12.85
C LEU A 22 3.76 -7.09 -11.79
N ASP A 23 3.63 -5.88 -11.26
CA ASP A 23 4.55 -5.28 -10.29
C ASP A 23 3.98 -5.18 -8.87
N TYR A 24 2.71 -5.57 -8.68
CA TYR A 24 2.09 -5.53 -7.36
C TYR A 24 2.48 -6.72 -6.49
N PRO A 25 2.77 -6.47 -5.19
CA PRO A 25 2.98 -7.54 -4.22
C PRO A 25 1.69 -8.36 -3.96
N PRO A 26 1.82 -9.56 -3.35
CA PRO A 26 0.76 -10.58 -3.35
C PRO A 26 -0.58 -10.19 -2.69
N PHE A 27 -0.59 -9.31 -1.69
CA PHE A 27 -1.81 -9.10 -0.92
C PHE A 27 -2.98 -8.56 -1.76
N TYR A 28 -2.72 -7.58 -2.63
CA TYR A 28 -3.81 -7.02 -3.45
C TYR A 28 -4.36 -8.00 -4.48
N LEU A 29 -3.58 -9.01 -4.88
CA LEU A 29 -4.03 -10.05 -5.81
C LEU A 29 -5.15 -10.91 -5.22
N TYR A 30 -5.20 -11.13 -3.92
CA TYR A 30 -6.33 -11.78 -3.26
C TYR A 30 -7.63 -10.97 -3.45
N ILE A 31 -7.55 -9.66 -3.34
CA ILE A 31 -8.71 -8.77 -3.57
C ILE A 31 -9.12 -8.81 -5.04
N LEU A 32 -8.17 -8.73 -5.95
CA LEU A 32 -8.42 -8.84 -7.39
C LEU A 32 -9.02 -10.19 -7.78
N PHE A 33 -8.60 -11.28 -7.14
CA PHE A 33 -9.20 -12.60 -7.32
C PHE A 33 -10.70 -12.59 -6.99
N PHE A 34 -11.09 -12.06 -5.84
CA PHE A 34 -12.50 -11.97 -5.46
C PHE A 34 -13.30 -11.09 -6.41
N ILE A 35 -12.73 -9.97 -6.87
CA ILE A 35 -13.36 -9.10 -7.86
C ILE A 35 -13.56 -9.84 -9.18
N GLY A 36 -12.52 -10.51 -9.69
CA GLY A 36 -12.59 -11.26 -10.95
C GLY A 36 -13.57 -12.42 -10.89
N LYS A 37 -13.62 -13.17 -9.77
CA LYS A 37 -14.63 -14.23 -9.56
C LYS A 37 -16.04 -13.66 -9.51
N THR A 38 -16.26 -12.54 -8.81
CA THR A 38 -17.56 -11.87 -8.73
C THR A 38 -18.00 -11.39 -10.12
N ALA A 39 -17.11 -10.76 -10.86
CA ALA A 39 -17.40 -10.32 -12.23
C ALA A 39 -17.74 -11.49 -13.15
N GLY A 40 -17.02 -12.62 -13.04
CA GLY A 40 -17.32 -13.84 -13.79
C GLY A 40 -18.70 -14.43 -13.45
N ILE A 41 -19.09 -14.49 -12.18
CA ILE A 41 -20.39 -14.95 -11.72
C ILE A 41 -21.53 -14.04 -12.28
N LEU A 42 -21.28 -12.73 -12.35
CA LEU A 42 -22.23 -11.75 -12.86
C LEU A 42 -22.21 -11.65 -14.39
N GLY A 43 -21.36 -12.39 -15.08
CA GLY A 43 -21.23 -12.36 -16.54
C GLY A 43 -20.69 -11.01 -17.09
N LEU A 44 -19.93 -10.26 -16.30
CA LEU A 44 -19.42 -8.94 -16.69
C LEU A 44 -18.17 -9.05 -17.55
N ASN A 45 -18.13 -8.25 -18.64
CA ASN A 45 -16.98 -8.16 -19.51
C ASN A 45 -16.06 -6.99 -19.10
N SER A 46 -14.77 -7.08 -19.52
CA SER A 46 -13.83 -5.98 -19.34
C SER A 46 -14.33 -4.73 -20.06
N GLY A 47 -14.30 -3.59 -19.36
CA GLY A 47 -14.78 -2.30 -19.91
C GLY A 47 -16.20 -1.95 -19.52
N GLU A 48 -17.01 -2.87 -18.98
CA GLU A 48 -18.32 -2.53 -18.47
C GLU A 48 -18.25 -1.63 -17.22
N ALA A 49 -19.19 -0.69 -17.12
CA ALA A 49 -19.22 0.27 -16.01
C ALA A 49 -19.29 -0.44 -14.65
N LEU A 50 -20.09 -1.51 -14.54
CA LEU A 50 -20.23 -2.27 -13.31
C LEU A 50 -18.92 -2.98 -12.89
N TYR A 51 -18.15 -3.49 -13.85
CA TYR A 51 -16.81 -4.04 -13.56
C TYR A 51 -15.89 -2.98 -12.96
N ASN A 52 -15.87 -1.77 -13.54
CA ASN A 52 -15.09 -0.66 -13.01
C ASN A 52 -15.55 -0.24 -11.61
N VAL A 53 -16.84 -0.31 -11.32
CA VAL A 53 -17.35 -0.07 -9.96
C VAL A 53 -16.84 -1.15 -9.01
N LEU A 54 -16.91 -2.44 -9.37
CA LEU A 54 -16.39 -3.53 -8.54
C LEU A 54 -14.89 -3.37 -8.20
N LEU A 55 -14.08 -2.88 -9.14
CA LEU A 55 -12.65 -2.61 -8.90
C LEU A 55 -12.41 -1.49 -7.90
N LYS A 56 -13.29 -0.49 -7.85
CA LYS A 56 -13.17 0.70 -6.99
C LYS A 56 -13.77 0.53 -5.60
N LEU A 57 -14.84 -0.28 -5.49
CA LEU A 57 -15.55 -0.47 -4.22
C LEU A 57 -14.66 -0.85 -3.04
N PRO A 58 -13.69 -1.77 -3.17
CA PRO A 58 -12.81 -2.10 -2.05
C PRO A 58 -11.98 -0.91 -1.56
N SER A 59 -11.41 -0.10 -2.47
CA SER A 59 -10.64 1.10 -2.10
C SER A 59 -11.50 2.16 -1.43
N ILE A 60 -12.72 2.39 -1.93
CA ILE A 60 -13.71 3.28 -1.30
C ILE A 60 -14.07 2.76 0.09
N GLY A 61 -14.30 1.45 0.23
CA GLY A 61 -14.56 0.82 1.52
C GLY A 61 -13.41 1.00 2.51
N ALA A 62 -12.17 0.87 2.04
CA ALA A 62 -10.97 1.11 2.85
C ALA A 62 -10.89 2.57 3.35
N ASP A 63 -11.24 3.56 2.51
CA ASP A 63 -11.29 4.97 2.92
C ASP A 63 -12.36 5.20 3.99
N LEU A 64 -13.55 4.63 3.84
CA LEU A 64 -14.60 4.76 4.84
C LEU A 64 -14.22 4.12 6.18
N ILE A 65 -13.58 2.94 6.14
CA ILE A 65 -13.05 2.29 7.35
C ILE A 65 -11.97 3.15 7.99
N THR A 66 -11.05 3.70 7.20
CA THR A 66 -9.98 4.59 7.70
C THR A 66 -10.57 5.83 8.36
N ALA A 67 -11.57 6.47 7.74
CA ALA A 67 -12.28 7.60 8.33
C ALA A 67 -12.94 7.25 9.68
N TYR A 68 -13.56 6.07 9.76
CA TYR A 68 -14.14 5.58 11.00
C TYR A 68 -13.07 5.34 12.08
N LEU A 69 -11.90 4.79 11.71
CA LEU A 69 -10.79 4.61 12.64
C LEU A 69 -10.24 5.96 13.13
N LEU A 70 -10.10 6.95 12.26
CA LEU A 70 -9.71 8.32 12.62
C LEU A 70 -10.72 8.96 13.56
N TYR A 71 -12.02 8.79 13.29
CA TYR A 71 -13.08 9.22 14.21
C TYR A 71 -12.93 8.58 15.59
N ARG A 72 -12.73 7.26 15.65
CA ARG A 72 -12.54 6.52 16.91
C ARG A 72 -11.34 7.01 17.70
N LEU A 73 -10.22 7.27 17.03
CA LEU A 73 -8.99 7.82 17.64
C LEU A 73 -9.22 9.23 18.19
N ALA A 74 -9.83 10.09 17.37
CA ALA A 74 -10.08 11.47 17.73
C ALA A 74 -11.09 11.61 18.85
N ARG A 75 -12.10 10.72 18.92
CA ARG A 75 -13.17 10.73 19.92
C ARG A 75 -12.65 10.69 21.35
N ASN A 76 -11.54 10.01 21.59
CA ASN A 76 -10.95 9.89 22.92
C ASN A 76 -10.03 11.06 23.28
N LYS A 77 -9.72 11.94 22.32
CA LYS A 77 -8.74 13.03 22.47
C LYS A 77 -9.32 14.41 22.25
N LEU A 78 -10.41 14.53 21.47
CA LEU A 78 -11.00 15.79 21.06
C LEU A 78 -12.44 15.92 21.55
N PRO A 79 -12.87 17.11 22.01
CA PRO A 79 -14.23 17.34 22.51
C PRO A 79 -15.23 17.56 21.37
N GLY A 80 -16.51 17.39 21.68
CA GLY A 80 -17.65 17.78 20.84
C GLY A 80 -17.66 17.14 19.46
N TYR A 81 -17.79 17.92 18.41
CA TYR A 81 -17.88 17.46 17.01
C TYR A 81 -16.54 17.32 16.29
N TRP A 82 -15.43 17.68 16.91
CA TRP A 82 -14.11 17.63 16.29
C TRP A 82 -13.71 16.22 15.78
N PRO A 83 -14.04 15.12 16.47
CA PRO A 83 -13.80 13.78 15.93
C PRO A 83 -14.46 13.53 14.58
N LEU A 84 -15.70 14.01 14.42
CA LEU A 84 -16.41 13.91 13.14
C LEU A 84 -15.77 14.82 12.08
N ALA A 85 -15.32 16.00 12.45
CA ALA A 85 -14.60 16.90 11.54
C ALA A 85 -13.30 16.27 11.02
N VAL A 86 -12.52 15.58 11.87
CA VAL A 86 -11.32 14.84 11.45
C VAL A 86 -11.64 13.76 10.41
N ALA A 87 -12.68 12.97 10.66
CA ALA A 87 -13.11 11.94 9.71
C ALA A 87 -13.61 12.55 8.39
N ALA A 88 -14.38 13.63 8.48
CA ALA A 88 -14.89 14.35 7.32
C ALA A 88 -13.76 14.96 6.49
N MET A 89 -12.75 15.58 7.13
CA MET A 89 -11.58 16.13 6.47
C MET A 89 -10.80 15.03 5.70
N TYR A 90 -10.78 13.80 6.19
CA TYR A 90 -10.18 12.69 5.47
C TYR A 90 -11.03 12.28 4.25
N VAL A 91 -12.32 11.94 4.46
CA VAL A 91 -13.19 11.43 3.39
C VAL A 91 -13.42 12.45 2.28
N PHE A 92 -13.60 13.72 2.64
CA PHE A 92 -13.85 14.78 1.67
C PHE A 92 -12.56 15.44 1.16
N ASN A 93 -11.37 14.93 1.53
CA ASN A 93 -10.13 15.37 0.92
C ASN A 93 -10.09 14.95 -0.56
N PRO A 94 -9.96 15.91 -1.50
CA PRO A 94 -9.89 15.60 -2.92
C PRO A 94 -8.81 14.56 -3.28
N ALA A 95 -7.66 14.58 -2.62
CA ALA A 95 -6.60 13.60 -2.85
C ALA A 95 -7.04 12.17 -2.51
N VAL A 96 -7.90 11.98 -1.50
CA VAL A 96 -8.41 10.67 -1.09
C VAL A 96 -9.46 10.18 -2.09
N TYR A 97 -10.57 10.88 -2.25
CA TYR A 97 -11.66 10.36 -3.08
C TYR A 97 -11.34 10.36 -4.58
N ILE A 98 -10.49 11.26 -5.09
CA ILE A 98 -10.03 11.20 -6.48
C ILE A 98 -9.14 9.97 -6.68
N ASN A 99 -8.25 9.65 -5.75
CA ASN A 99 -7.36 8.49 -5.83
C ASN A 99 -8.16 7.18 -5.84
N SER A 100 -9.11 6.99 -4.92
CA SER A 100 -9.87 5.75 -4.76
C SER A 100 -11.07 5.66 -5.72
N ALA A 101 -11.94 6.69 -5.74
CA ALA A 101 -13.21 6.61 -6.45
C ALA A 101 -13.11 7.02 -7.92
N ALA A 102 -12.31 8.04 -8.25
CA ALA A 102 -12.15 8.46 -9.64
C ALA A 102 -11.10 7.61 -10.35
N TRP A 103 -9.89 7.51 -9.81
CA TRP A 103 -8.78 6.78 -10.43
C TRP A 103 -8.85 5.26 -10.18
N GLY A 104 -9.23 4.84 -8.97
CA GLY A 104 -9.29 3.41 -8.59
C GLY A 104 -7.96 2.85 -8.12
N GLN A 105 -7.12 3.67 -7.50
CA GLN A 105 -5.85 3.24 -6.91
C GLN A 105 -6.05 2.53 -5.56
N VAL A 106 -5.04 1.77 -5.15
CA VAL A 106 -5.09 0.93 -3.94
C VAL A 106 -4.48 1.58 -2.71
N ASP A 107 -4.09 2.86 -2.81
CA ASP A 107 -3.42 3.58 -1.72
C ASP A 107 -4.28 3.66 -0.46
N SER A 108 -5.60 3.64 -0.60
CA SER A 108 -6.55 3.55 0.51
C SER A 108 -6.33 2.31 1.38
N PHE A 109 -5.98 1.17 0.78
CA PHE A 109 -5.62 -0.04 1.54
C PHE A 109 -4.29 0.12 2.29
N LEU A 110 -3.29 0.71 1.63
CA LEU A 110 -2.01 1.00 2.29
C LEU A 110 -2.25 1.87 3.54
N VAL A 111 -2.99 2.97 3.38
CA VAL A 111 -3.30 3.89 4.50
C VAL A 111 -4.10 3.20 5.59
N LEU A 112 -5.10 2.38 5.23
CA LEU A 112 -5.90 1.60 6.18
C LEU A 112 -5.03 0.69 7.05
N PHE A 113 -4.17 -0.11 6.44
CA PHE A 113 -3.34 -1.06 7.18
C PHE A 113 -2.24 -0.37 7.98
N LEU A 114 -1.69 0.74 7.50
CA LEU A 114 -0.79 1.58 8.30
C LEU A 114 -1.51 2.16 9.51
N ALA A 115 -2.71 2.72 9.34
CA ALA A 115 -3.52 3.26 10.43
C ALA A 115 -3.88 2.18 11.47
N LEU A 116 -4.29 0.99 11.02
CA LEU A 116 -4.53 -0.17 11.89
C LEU A 116 -3.26 -0.59 12.65
N GLY A 117 -2.12 -0.60 11.97
CA GLY A 117 -0.84 -0.92 12.57
C GLY A 117 -0.49 0.03 13.72
N PHE A 118 -0.59 1.32 13.51
CA PHE A 118 -0.36 2.33 14.54
C PHE A 118 -1.38 2.27 15.67
N LEU A 119 -2.66 2.01 15.37
CA LEU A 119 -3.69 1.82 16.37
C LEU A 119 -3.41 0.63 17.30
N ILE A 120 -3.04 -0.51 16.73
CA ILE A 120 -2.69 -1.71 17.50
C ILE A 120 -1.39 -1.46 18.27
N LEU A 121 -0.42 -0.77 17.66
CA LEU A 121 0.83 -0.41 18.33
C LEU A 121 0.59 0.47 19.57
N ASP A 122 -0.45 1.31 19.58
CA ASP A 122 -0.84 2.14 20.74
C ASP A 122 -1.80 1.44 21.72
N SER A 123 -2.09 0.19 21.50
CA SER A 123 -2.97 -0.63 22.35
C SER A 123 -2.18 -1.51 23.34
N ASN A 124 -2.91 -2.25 24.19
CA ASN A 124 -2.32 -3.24 25.09
C ASN A 124 -1.86 -4.52 24.36
N ARG A 125 -2.09 -4.65 23.06
CA ARG A 125 -1.75 -5.82 22.23
C ARG A 125 -0.81 -5.42 21.09
N GLN A 126 0.21 -4.69 21.43
CA GLN A 126 1.18 -4.08 20.49
C GLN A 126 1.83 -5.10 19.56
N GLU A 127 2.06 -6.31 20.04
CA GLU A 127 2.68 -7.40 19.28
C GLU A 127 1.95 -7.76 17.99
N PHE A 128 0.63 -7.56 17.96
CA PHE A 128 -0.16 -7.82 16.76
C PHE A 128 -0.09 -6.70 15.71
N SER A 129 0.55 -5.56 16.01
CA SER A 129 0.74 -4.50 15.03
C SER A 129 1.61 -4.92 13.84
N GLY A 130 2.45 -5.94 14.01
CA GLY A 130 3.21 -6.55 12.92
C GLY A 130 2.34 -7.08 11.79
N ILE A 131 1.13 -7.55 12.07
CA ILE A 131 0.20 -8.09 11.07
C ILE A 131 -0.17 -7.02 10.03
N PRO A 132 -0.83 -5.89 10.41
CA PRO A 132 -1.20 -4.89 9.43
C PRO A 132 0.00 -4.19 8.78
N PHE A 133 1.14 -4.02 9.47
CA PHE A 133 2.34 -3.49 8.82
C PHE A 133 2.87 -4.43 7.74
N ALA A 134 2.89 -5.75 7.96
CA ALA A 134 3.27 -6.72 6.93
C ALA A 134 2.30 -6.69 5.74
N ILE A 135 0.99 -6.60 5.99
CA ILE A 135 -0.01 -6.45 4.93
C ILE A 135 0.23 -5.16 4.13
N ALA A 136 0.49 -4.03 4.80
CA ALA A 136 0.79 -2.76 4.14
C ALA A 136 1.97 -2.87 3.18
N VAL A 137 3.06 -3.53 3.60
CA VAL A 137 4.22 -3.81 2.76
C VAL A 137 3.84 -4.70 1.57
N LEU A 138 2.99 -5.72 1.78
CA LEU A 138 2.53 -6.64 0.73
C LEU A 138 1.42 -6.06 -0.16
N ILE A 139 0.94 -4.86 0.11
CA ILE A 139 0.09 -4.08 -0.80
C ILE A 139 0.95 -3.27 -1.76
N LYS A 140 1.90 -2.52 -1.22
CA LYS A 140 2.82 -1.66 -1.98
C LYS A 140 4.19 -1.55 -1.30
N PRO A 141 5.30 -1.47 -2.06
CA PRO A 141 6.64 -1.27 -1.50
C PRO A 141 6.76 -0.02 -0.61
N GLN A 142 5.94 1.00 -0.85
CA GLN A 142 5.89 2.23 -0.05
C GLN A 142 5.57 1.99 1.43
N GLY A 143 4.94 0.86 1.77
CA GLY A 143 4.75 0.42 3.16
C GLY A 143 6.05 0.30 3.95
N LEU A 144 7.18 0.04 3.28
CA LEU A 144 8.51 -0.05 3.90
C LEU A 144 8.99 1.29 4.47
N ILE A 145 8.55 2.42 3.90
CA ILE A 145 9.03 3.77 4.28
C ILE A 145 8.74 4.07 5.75
N LEU A 146 7.63 3.55 6.29
CA LEU A 146 7.25 3.79 7.70
C LEU A 146 7.81 2.77 8.69
N LEU A 147 8.44 1.68 8.23
CA LEU A 147 9.04 0.68 9.13
C LEU A 147 10.12 1.24 10.07
N PRO A 148 11.01 2.17 9.66
CA PRO A 148 11.95 2.82 10.58
C PRO A 148 11.24 3.56 11.72
N VAL A 149 10.13 4.24 11.44
CA VAL A 149 9.32 4.93 12.46
C VAL A 149 8.70 3.91 13.44
N VAL A 150 8.17 2.81 12.93
CA VAL A 150 7.62 1.72 13.76
C VAL A 150 8.71 1.12 14.64
N LEU A 151 9.88 0.85 14.08
CA LEU A 151 11.03 0.34 14.82
C LEU A 151 11.47 1.31 15.92
N PHE A 152 11.59 2.60 15.61
CA PHE A 152 11.91 3.63 16.60
C PHE A 152 10.90 3.67 17.74
N MET A 153 9.60 3.62 17.43
CA MET A 153 8.54 3.60 18.44
C MET A 153 8.63 2.37 19.37
N LEU A 154 8.93 1.21 18.81
CA LEU A 154 9.10 -0.04 19.56
C LEU A 154 10.37 0.01 20.44
N LEU A 155 11.47 0.49 19.90
CA LEU A 155 12.74 0.64 20.66
C LEU A 155 12.60 1.65 21.80
N LYS A 156 11.92 2.79 21.58
CA LYS A 156 11.67 3.82 22.60
C LYS A 156 10.87 3.29 23.78
N ARG A 157 10.04 2.28 23.59
CA ARG A 157 9.27 1.63 24.68
C ARG A 157 10.13 0.74 25.57
N GLY A 158 11.31 0.32 25.11
CA GLY A 158 12.28 -0.44 25.89
C GLY A 158 11.93 -1.92 26.13
N ASP A 159 10.82 -2.42 25.59
CA ASP A 159 10.43 -3.84 25.69
C ASP A 159 10.83 -4.61 24.44
N TRP A 160 12.01 -5.22 24.48
CA TRP A 160 12.53 -6.01 23.37
C TRP A 160 11.65 -7.25 23.07
N LYS A 161 10.89 -7.78 24.04
CA LYS A 161 9.98 -8.90 23.82
C LYS A 161 8.82 -8.51 22.92
N VAL A 162 8.28 -7.29 23.12
CA VAL A 162 7.26 -6.74 22.23
C VAL A 162 7.81 -6.54 20.84
N LEU A 163 9.02 -5.99 20.70
CA LEU A 163 9.70 -5.84 19.41
C LEU A 163 9.80 -7.18 18.66
N VAL A 164 10.34 -8.20 19.32
CA VAL A 164 10.50 -9.54 18.72
C VAL A 164 9.16 -10.16 18.36
N LYS A 165 8.15 -10.08 19.23
CA LYS A 165 6.81 -10.59 18.93
C LYS A 165 6.17 -9.87 17.77
N THR A 166 6.28 -8.54 17.69
CA THR A 166 5.78 -7.73 16.55
C THR A 166 6.46 -8.15 15.26
N ALA A 167 7.78 -8.28 15.25
CA ALA A 167 8.52 -8.74 14.08
C ALA A 167 8.11 -10.16 13.67
N LEU A 168 7.94 -11.06 14.63
CA LEU A 168 7.51 -12.44 14.37
C LEU A 168 6.08 -12.50 13.82
N CYS A 169 5.14 -11.73 14.37
CA CYS A 169 3.78 -11.64 13.84
C CYS A 169 3.78 -11.13 12.41
N GLY A 170 4.57 -10.08 12.11
CA GLY A 170 4.73 -9.56 10.76
C GLY A 170 5.34 -10.59 9.81
N PHE A 171 6.41 -11.26 10.23
CA PHE A 171 7.07 -12.30 9.43
C PHE A 171 6.14 -13.47 9.12
N ILE A 172 5.44 -14.01 10.13
CA ILE A 172 4.48 -15.11 9.94
C ILE A 172 3.37 -14.68 8.97
N THR A 173 2.84 -13.46 9.13
CA THR A 173 1.83 -12.93 8.22
C THR A 173 2.36 -12.84 6.79
N ALA A 174 3.58 -12.33 6.60
CA ALA A 174 4.19 -12.25 5.28
C ALA A 174 4.38 -13.65 4.67
N VAL A 175 4.88 -14.62 5.44
CA VAL A 175 5.03 -16.01 4.97
C VAL A 175 3.69 -16.60 4.56
N ILE A 176 2.65 -16.49 5.38
CA ILE A 176 1.31 -17.04 5.07
C ILE A 176 0.76 -16.45 3.77
N LEU A 177 0.93 -15.15 3.56
CA LEU A 177 0.37 -14.46 2.39
C LEU A 177 1.20 -14.64 1.12
N VAL A 178 2.51 -14.83 1.23
CA VAL A 178 3.43 -14.97 0.09
C VAL A 178 3.60 -16.43 -0.34
N LEU A 179 3.61 -17.36 0.63
CA LEU A 179 3.91 -18.77 0.37
C LEU A 179 3.05 -19.41 -0.72
N PRO A 180 1.72 -19.15 -0.82
CA PRO A 180 0.90 -19.73 -1.90
C PRO A 180 1.37 -19.35 -3.30
N PHE A 181 2.02 -18.21 -3.48
CA PHE A 181 2.55 -17.73 -4.76
C PHE A 181 3.98 -18.23 -5.06
N ALA A 182 4.61 -18.91 -4.10
CA ALA A 182 5.99 -19.38 -4.26
C ALA A 182 6.11 -20.65 -5.11
N VAL A 183 5.00 -21.20 -5.59
CA VAL A 183 4.98 -22.39 -6.43
C VAL A 183 5.74 -22.12 -7.73
N ASN A 184 6.76 -22.94 -8.04
CA ASN A 184 7.62 -22.78 -9.21
C ASN A 184 8.36 -21.43 -9.33
N GLN A 185 8.47 -20.67 -8.23
CA GLN A 185 9.27 -19.46 -8.19
C GLN A 185 10.69 -19.76 -7.73
N GLU A 186 11.64 -18.90 -8.16
CA GLU A 186 13.01 -18.96 -7.66
C GLU A 186 13.08 -18.58 -6.16
N PRO A 187 14.07 -19.09 -5.42
CA PRO A 187 14.31 -18.60 -4.08
C PRO A 187 14.41 -17.06 -4.05
N LEU A 188 13.77 -16.43 -3.08
CA LEU A 188 13.78 -14.98 -2.91
C LEU A 188 13.11 -14.17 -4.05
N TRP A 189 12.26 -14.78 -4.88
CA TRP A 189 11.54 -14.14 -5.99
C TRP A 189 10.83 -12.85 -5.56
N ILE A 190 10.29 -12.82 -4.34
CA ILE A 190 9.60 -11.64 -3.81
C ILE A 190 10.54 -10.43 -3.71
N PHE A 191 11.79 -10.61 -3.32
CA PHE A 191 12.78 -9.52 -3.27
C PHE A 191 13.12 -9.03 -4.69
N LYS A 192 13.24 -9.95 -5.66
CA LYS A 192 13.42 -9.57 -7.08
C LYS A 192 12.23 -8.74 -7.58
N LEU A 193 10.99 -9.12 -7.21
CA LEU A 193 9.79 -8.34 -7.54
C LEU A 193 9.89 -6.91 -7.04
N TYR A 194 10.27 -6.70 -5.76
CA TYR A 194 10.43 -5.37 -5.18
C TYR A 194 11.55 -4.56 -5.85
N MET A 195 12.69 -5.19 -6.14
CA MET A 195 13.80 -4.52 -6.83
C MET A 195 13.42 -4.13 -8.25
N ASN A 196 12.82 -5.04 -9.00
CA ASN A 196 12.35 -4.77 -10.37
C ASN A 196 11.29 -3.67 -10.40
N THR A 197 10.38 -3.65 -9.43
CA THR A 197 9.37 -2.59 -9.31
C THR A 197 10.05 -1.23 -9.04
N ALA A 198 11.05 -1.18 -8.16
CA ALA A 198 11.79 0.04 -7.87
C ALA A 198 12.62 0.54 -9.06
N GLU A 199 13.14 -0.36 -9.89
CA GLU A 199 13.93 -0.04 -11.09
C GLU A 199 13.05 0.21 -12.32
N GLY A 200 11.80 -0.24 -12.32
CA GLY A 200 10.89 -0.14 -13.47
C GLY A 200 10.44 1.27 -13.79
N TYR A 201 10.56 2.20 -12.85
CA TYR A 201 10.12 3.60 -12.99
C TYR A 201 11.33 4.53 -12.98
N GLN A 202 12.04 4.62 -14.10
CA GLN A 202 13.28 5.41 -14.25
C GLN A 202 13.03 6.88 -14.61
N TYR A 203 11.97 7.46 -14.05
CA TYR A 203 11.60 8.86 -14.30
C TYR A 203 11.64 9.69 -13.01
N VAL A 204 12.01 10.95 -13.15
CA VAL A 204 12.00 11.94 -12.06
C VAL A 204 10.62 12.06 -11.42
N SER A 205 9.62 12.09 -12.27
CA SER A 205 8.21 12.07 -11.88
C SER A 205 7.39 11.44 -13.00
N LEU A 206 6.45 10.58 -12.65
CA LEU A 206 5.52 9.95 -13.56
C LEU A 206 4.10 10.39 -13.19
N ASN A 207 3.71 11.58 -13.67
CA ASN A 207 2.41 12.21 -13.40
C ASN A 207 2.11 12.38 -11.88
N ALA A 208 3.14 12.45 -11.04
CA ALA A 208 2.98 12.79 -9.64
C ALA A 208 3.05 14.31 -9.44
N PHE A 209 2.15 14.87 -8.63
CA PHE A 209 2.15 16.30 -8.29
C PHE A 209 3.21 16.58 -7.21
N ASN A 210 4.47 16.62 -7.61
CA ASN A 210 5.62 16.88 -6.74
C ASN A 210 6.43 18.10 -7.23
N PHE A 211 7.47 18.47 -6.45
CA PHE A 211 8.32 19.61 -6.77
C PHE A 211 8.93 19.53 -8.17
N PHE A 212 9.42 18.38 -8.58
CA PHE A 212 10.07 18.20 -9.88
C PHE A 212 9.06 18.32 -11.04
N SER A 213 7.85 17.82 -10.85
CA SER A 213 6.77 18.01 -11.81
C SER A 213 6.37 19.50 -11.95
N LEU A 214 6.40 20.25 -10.83
CA LEU A 214 6.10 21.68 -10.80
C LEU A 214 7.10 22.51 -11.63
N ILE A 215 8.38 22.13 -11.61
CA ILE A 215 9.43 22.81 -12.39
C ILE A 215 9.57 22.29 -13.83
N GLY A 216 8.66 21.40 -14.27
CA GLY A 216 8.59 20.92 -15.65
C GLY A 216 9.43 19.67 -15.93
N ASP A 217 9.92 18.97 -14.90
CA ASP A 217 10.79 17.81 -15.04
C ASP A 217 10.02 16.47 -15.00
N ASN A 218 8.71 16.50 -15.26
CA ASN A 218 7.92 15.29 -15.42
C ASN A 218 8.41 14.48 -16.64
N LEU A 219 8.50 13.15 -16.47
CA LEU A 219 8.98 12.20 -17.51
C LEU A 219 10.45 12.34 -17.91
N LYS A 220 11.24 13.18 -17.25
CA LYS A 220 12.70 13.15 -17.44
C LYS A 220 13.30 11.88 -16.83
N PRO A 221 14.38 11.34 -17.40
CA PRO A 221 15.14 10.25 -16.78
C PRO A 221 15.65 10.65 -15.37
N ASP A 222 15.49 9.78 -14.40
CA ASP A 222 15.93 10.01 -13.01
C ASP A 222 17.46 9.98 -12.85
N SER A 223 18.16 9.47 -13.86
CA SER A 223 19.62 9.47 -13.96
C SER A 223 20.22 10.82 -14.34
N GLU A 224 19.42 11.74 -14.90
CA GLU A 224 19.89 13.10 -15.24
C GLU A 224 20.30 13.87 -13.99
N THR A 225 21.27 14.78 -14.16
CA THR A 225 21.78 15.60 -13.06
C THR A 225 20.91 16.83 -12.83
N PHE A 226 20.52 17.05 -11.58
CA PHE A 226 19.88 18.28 -11.13
C PHE A 226 20.82 18.95 -10.10
N ILE A 227 21.38 20.09 -10.47
CA ILE A 227 22.35 20.88 -9.71
C ILE A 227 23.66 20.09 -9.49
N PHE A 228 23.77 19.24 -8.45
CA PHE A 228 24.99 18.51 -8.08
C PHE A 228 24.86 17.00 -8.14
N PHE A 229 23.65 16.48 -8.03
CA PHE A 229 23.38 15.04 -7.98
C PHE A 229 22.32 14.66 -9.01
N SER A 230 22.21 13.36 -9.33
CA SER A 230 21.09 12.89 -10.13
C SER A 230 19.76 13.04 -9.36
N TYR A 231 18.66 13.16 -10.08
CA TYR A 231 17.33 13.21 -9.46
C TYR A 231 17.07 12.01 -8.54
N LYS A 232 17.56 10.83 -8.92
CA LYS A 232 17.47 9.61 -8.10
C LYS A 232 18.14 9.78 -6.73
N ILE A 233 19.34 10.38 -6.70
CA ILE A 233 20.05 10.65 -5.44
C ILE A 233 19.29 11.68 -4.60
N TRP A 234 18.75 12.74 -5.22
CA TRP A 234 17.91 13.70 -4.52
C TRP A 234 16.67 13.04 -3.92
N GLY A 235 16.03 12.11 -4.63
CA GLY A 235 14.91 11.33 -4.11
C GLY A 235 15.29 10.56 -2.84
N TYR A 236 16.44 9.89 -2.82
CA TYR A 236 16.94 9.21 -1.62
C TYR A 236 17.25 10.16 -0.47
N ILE A 237 17.88 11.31 -0.74
CA ILE A 237 18.13 12.33 0.28
C ILE A 237 16.84 12.82 0.90
N PHE A 238 15.80 13.12 0.10
CA PHE A 238 14.52 13.57 0.61
C PHE A 238 13.81 12.50 1.45
N ILE A 239 13.82 11.23 1.01
CA ILE A 239 13.24 10.12 1.79
C ILE A 239 13.97 10.00 3.13
N LEU A 240 15.31 9.98 3.13
CA LEU A 240 16.08 9.88 4.36
C LEU A 240 15.82 11.07 5.30
N ALA A 241 15.77 12.28 4.78
CA ALA A 241 15.49 13.48 5.57
C ALA A 241 14.07 13.50 6.17
N MET A 242 13.10 12.84 5.53
CA MET A 242 11.73 12.74 6.02
C MET A 242 11.54 11.64 7.08
N VAL A 243 12.41 10.63 7.11
CA VAL A 243 12.30 9.47 8.00
C VAL A 243 13.23 9.57 9.21
N ALA A 244 14.31 10.40 9.13
CA ALA A 244 15.26 10.64 10.22
C ALA A 244 14.71 11.62 11.27
#